data_c69326c8fb710ddb0e4afa47449b96f2
#
_entry.id   c69326c8fb710ddb0e4afa47449b96f2
#
_cell.length_a   1.000
_cell.length_b   1.000
_cell.length_c   1.000
_cell.angle_alpha   90.00
_cell.angle_beta   90.00
_cell.angle_gamma   90.00
#
_symmetry.space_group_name_H-M   'P 1'
#
loop_
_entity.id
_entity.type
_entity.pdbx_description
1 polymer ?
#
loop_
_entity_poly.entity_id
_entity_poly.type
_entity_poly.pdbx_seq_one_letter_code
_entity_poly.pdbx_strand_id
1 'polypeptide(L)'
;MLNESFRPFNQLLYGKSTYRFIKTLYSIYPELKGRVSPSEERSISSNIFEKLPELFFDSPDYEHNIGIYGRENNKRVIKWVSRKIIDDHPNLEKYKVLLPASNGSGAIGEVLSTPLVGEPLVGYTQTFISFGAFDNKKEAEYLLKYIKTKFLRTMLGTMKVTQHNQSKEVWKNVPIQDFTANSDIDWSQSIENIDQQLYKKYNLSQDEIDFIESKVRAMD
;
A
#
# COMPACT_ATOMS: atom_id res chain seq x y z
N MET A 1 -27.31 -9.76 -3.66
CA MET A 1 -27.31 -9.97 -2.19
C MET A 1 -25.86 -10.11 -1.77
N LEU A 2 -25.31 -9.14 -1.02
CA LEU A 2 -24.01 -9.28 -0.39
C LEU A 2 -24.17 -10.35 0.68
N ASN A 3 -23.44 -11.46 0.53
CA ASN A 3 -23.48 -12.60 1.45
C ASN A 3 -23.01 -12.13 2.84
N GLU A 4 -23.49 -12.71 3.93
CA GLU A 4 -23.08 -12.40 5.32
C GLU A 4 -21.56 -12.50 5.57
N SER A 5 -20.82 -13.04 4.61
CA SER A 5 -19.37 -13.19 4.64
C SER A 5 -18.58 -12.06 3.94
N PHE A 6 -19.25 -11.05 3.33
CA PHE A 6 -18.52 -9.98 2.63
C PHE A 6 -17.77 -9.09 3.61
N ARG A 7 -16.44 -9.09 3.51
CA ARG A 7 -15.56 -8.17 4.22
C ARG A 7 -14.90 -7.21 3.23
N PRO A 8 -15.05 -5.89 3.41
CA PRO A 8 -14.52 -4.91 2.48
C PRO A 8 -13.00 -4.75 2.62
N PHE A 9 -12.30 -4.65 1.48
CA PHE A 9 -10.85 -4.55 1.39
C PHE A 9 -10.26 -3.32 2.09
N ASN A 10 -11.06 -2.25 2.26
CA ASN A 10 -10.66 -1.04 2.97
C ASN A 10 -10.28 -1.28 4.44
N GLN A 11 -10.62 -2.44 5.03
CA GLN A 11 -10.18 -2.84 6.37
C GLN A 11 -8.67 -3.12 6.42
N LEU A 12 -8.05 -3.49 5.30
CA LEU A 12 -6.62 -3.73 5.20
C LEU A 12 -5.82 -2.45 4.95
N LEU A 13 -6.48 -1.32 4.69
CA LEU A 13 -5.84 -0.07 4.27
C LEU A 13 -5.22 0.68 5.46
N TYR A 14 -3.93 0.95 5.35
CA TYR A 14 -3.18 1.90 6.15
C TYR A 14 -2.88 3.16 5.32
N GLY A 15 -3.32 4.32 5.80
CA GLY A 15 -3.27 5.57 5.04
C GLY A 15 -1.87 6.18 4.93
N LYS A 16 -1.76 7.26 4.18
CA LYS A 16 -0.50 7.98 3.94
C LYS A 16 0.16 8.56 5.20
N SER A 17 -0.58 8.75 6.30
CA SER A 17 -0.08 9.28 7.57
C SER A 17 0.09 8.20 8.65
N THR A 18 0.29 6.95 8.23
CA THR A 18 0.48 5.81 9.14
C THR A 18 1.74 5.98 9.99
N TYR A 19 2.86 6.35 9.38
CA TYR A 19 4.12 6.55 10.09
C TYR A 19 4.34 8.01 10.43
N ARG A 20 4.86 8.26 11.63
CA ARG A 20 5.07 9.59 12.18
C ARG A 20 6.34 9.66 13.00
N PHE A 21 6.90 10.83 13.12
CA PHE A 21 7.89 11.10 14.13
C PHE A 21 7.29 11.12 15.54
N ILE A 22 8.09 10.76 16.54
CA ILE A 22 7.73 10.91 17.95
C ILE A 22 7.44 12.36 18.31
N LYS A 23 6.65 12.57 19.37
CA LYS A 23 6.28 13.93 19.85
C LYS A 23 7.48 14.75 20.30
N THR A 24 8.54 14.11 20.77
CA THR A 24 9.72 14.72 21.32
C THR A 24 10.84 14.96 20.30
N LEU A 25 10.59 14.77 18.99
CA LEU A 25 11.60 14.94 17.94
C LEU A 25 12.35 16.28 18.09
N TYR A 26 11.63 17.38 18.20
CA TYR A 26 12.22 18.73 18.27
C TYR A 26 12.77 19.09 19.67
N SER A 27 12.59 18.22 20.66
CA SER A 27 13.32 18.30 21.93
C SER A 27 14.68 17.61 21.82
N ILE A 28 14.78 16.58 20.97
CA ILE A 28 16.03 15.85 20.68
C ILE A 28 16.89 16.63 19.67
N TYR A 29 16.23 17.23 18.66
CA TYR A 29 16.85 17.97 17.56
C TYR A 29 16.25 19.39 17.47
N PRO A 30 16.60 20.31 18.42
CA PRO A 30 16.03 21.65 18.47
C PRO A 30 16.30 22.49 17.21
N GLU A 31 17.44 22.24 16.53
CA GLU A 31 17.88 22.92 15.30
C GLU A 31 16.96 22.64 14.09
N LEU A 32 16.17 21.57 14.15
CA LEU A 32 15.23 21.21 13.07
C LEU A 32 13.88 21.92 13.23
N LYS A 33 13.63 22.57 14.37
CA LYS A 33 12.35 23.23 14.65
C LYS A 33 12.08 24.36 13.65
N GLY A 34 10.85 24.40 13.13
CA GLY A 34 10.43 25.42 12.15
C GLY A 34 10.81 25.14 10.70
N ARG A 35 11.53 24.05 10.39
CA ARG A 35 11.85 23.63 9.02
C ARG A 35 10.67 22.97 8.31
N VAL A 36 9.68 22.52 9.07
CA VAL A 36 8.38 22.04 8.58
C VAL A 36 7.26 22.87 9.20
N SER A 37 6.10 22.91 8.54
CA SER A 37 4.95 23.65 9.09
C SER A 37 4.46 22.99 10.40
N PRO A 38 3.86 23.75 11.34
CA PRO A 38 3.36 23.21 12.61
C PRO A 38 2.38 22.05 12.42
N SER A 39 1.57 22.06 11.35
CA SER A 39 0.64 20.98 11.03
C SER A 39 1.33 19.69 10.53
N GLU A 40 2.60 19.78 10.13
CA GLU A 40 3.39 18.68 9.57
C GLU A 40 4.54 18.21 10.47
N GLU A 41 4.73 18.80 11.65
CA GLU A 41 5.88 18.53 12.54
C GLU A 41 6.13 17.03 12.82
N ARG A 42 5.07 16.24 12.84
CA ARG A 42 5.19 14.79 13.04
C ARG A 42 5.03 13.96 11.77
N SER A 43 4.81 14.61 10.64
CA SER A 43 4.52 13.94 9.39
C SER A 43 5.79 13.49 8.69
N ILE A 44 5.83 12.24 8.24
CA ILE A 44 6.81 11.79 7.26
C ILE A 44 6.27 12.17 5.87
N SER A 45 6.29 13.47 5.59
CA SER A 45 5.71 14.07 4.39
C SER A 45 6.41 13.60 3.12
N SER A 46 5.80 13.83 1.95
CA SER A 46 6.33 13.35 0.66
C SER A 46 7.72 13.91 0.32
N ASN A 47 8.07 15.09 0.85
CA ASN A 47 9.36 15.76 0.63
C ASN A 47 10.22 15.83 1.90
N ILE A 48 10.01 14.92 2.84
CA ILE A 48 10.68 14.93 4.15
C ILE A 48 12.20 14.75 4.02
N PHE A 49 12.67 14.00 3.03
CA PHE A 49 14.10 13.78 2.78
C PHE A 49 14.83 15.06 2.41
N GLU A 50 14.12 16.01 1.77
CA GLU A 50 14.66 17.33 1.43
C GLU A 50 14.54 18.30 2.60
N LYS A 51 13.47 18.19 3.39
CA LYS A 51 13.22 19.11 4.53
C LYS A 51 14.11 18.83 5.74
N LEU A 52 14.36 17.56 6.04
CA LEU A 52 15.12 17.10 7.22
C LEU A 52 16.18 16.06 6.81
N PRO A 53 17.08 16.38 5.87
CA PRO A 53 18.05 15.40 5.34
C PRO A 53 18.96 14.81 6.42
N GLU A 54 19.22 15.54 7.51
CA GLU A 54 20.07 15.10 8.62
C GLU A 54 19.54 13.86 9.35
N LEU A 55 18.24 13.59 9.23
CA LEU A 55 17.61 12.43 9.86
C LEU A 55 17.65 11.16 8.99
N PHE A 56 18.03 11.27 7.71
CA PHE A 56 17.90 10.20 6.73
C PHE A 56 19.22 9.84 6.07
N PHE A 57 19.54 8.55 6.07
CA PHE A 57 20.79 7.98 5.60
C PHE A 57 20.56 7.08 4.38
N ASP A 58 21.56 6.93 3.53
CA ASP A 58 21.46 6.12 2.30
C ASP A 58 21.58 4.60 2.55
N SER A 59 22.13 4.21 3.69
CA SER A 59 22.31 2.82 4.07
C SER A 59 21.95 2.60 5.55
N PRO A 60 21.51 1.39 5.91
CA PRO A 60 21.26 1.07 7.33
C PRO A 60 22.56 0.92 8.10
N ASP A 61 22.50 1.22 9.39
CA ASP A 61 23.51 0.89 10.37
C ASP A 61 22.86 0.46 11.69
N TYR A 62 23.63 0.33 12.77
CA TYR A 62 23.14 -0.08 14.07
C TYR A 62 22.11 0.90 14.66
N GLU A 63 22.26 2.20 14.40
CA GLU A 63 21.33 3.22 14.91
C GLU A 63 20.20 3.55 13.94
N HIS A 64 20.46 3.48 12.62
CA HIS A 64 19.54 3.87 11.55
C HIS A 64 19.04 2.61 10.81
N ASN A 65 18.12 1.91 11.46
CA ASN A 65 17.65 0.58 11.02
C ASN A 65 16.18 0.54 10.58
N ILE A 66 15.49 1.69 10.58
CA ILE A 66 14.15 1.81 10.00
C ILE A 66 14.26 2.39 8.60
N GLY A 67 13.85 1.61 7.59
CA GLY A 67 13.74 2.09 6.22
C GLY A 67 12.47 2.93 6.04
N ILE A 68 12.57 4.07 5.37
CA ILE A 68 11.43 4.87 4.93
C ILE A 68 11.41 4.90 3.41
N TYR A 69 10.42 4.23 2.84
CA TYR A 69 10.18 4.21 1.40
C TYR A 69 9.52 5.51 0.96
N GLY A 70 10.15 6.20 0.04
CA GLY A 70 9.70 7.51 -0.41
C GLY A 70 10.12 7.82 -1.84
N ARG A 71 10.11 9.10 -2.18
CA ARG A 71 10.62 9.63 -3.45
C ARG A 71 11.65 10.72 -3.21
N GLU A 72 12.72 10.67 -3.96
CA GLU A 72 13.75 11.68 -4.06
C GLU A 72 14.11 11.87 -5.53
N ASN A 73 14.15 13.10 -6.02
CA ASN A 73 14.42 13.40 -7.44
C ASN A 73 13.57 12.56 -8.41
N ASN A 74 12.28 12.41 -8.14
CA ASN A 74 11.31 11.58 -8.87
C ASN A 74 11.62 10.07 -8.91
N LYS A 75 12.64 9.59 -8.22
CA LYS A 75 12.96 8.17 -8.09
C LYS A 75 12.41 7.62 -6.77
N ARG A 76 12.04 6.36 -6.76
CA ARG A 76 11.68 5.64 -5.53
C ARG A 76 12.97 5.24 -4.82
N VAL A 77 13.06 5.56 -3.54
CA VAL A 77 14.23 5.28 -2.71
C VAL A 77 13.79 4.79 -1.34
N ILE A 78 14.69 4.12 -0.64
CA ILE A 78 14.60 3.88 0.80
C ILE A 78 15.71 4.69 1.46
N LYS A 79 15.33 5.52 2.43
CA LYS A 79 16.28 6.18 3.32
C LYS A 79 16.11 5.61 4.72
N TRP A 80 17.19 5.57 5.46
CA TRP A 80 17.22 4.93 6.76
C TRP A 80 17.23 5.98 7.88
N VAL A 81 16.49 5.68 8.94
CA VAL A 81 16.28 6.59 10.06
C VAL A 81 16.37 5.83 11.38
N SER A 82 16.71 6.54 12.46
CA SER A 82 16.77 5.94 13.79
C SER A 82 15.39 5.49 14.27
N ARG A 83 15.30 4.27 14.80
CA ARG A 83 14.10 3.75 15.44
C ARG A 83 13.62 4.65 16.58
N LYS A 84 14.54 5.33 17.26
CA LYS A 84 14.25 6.18 18.42
C LYS A 84 13.37 7.39 18.11
N ILE A 85 13.27 7.79 16.84
CA ILE A 85 12.51 8.99 16.44
C ILE A 85 11.25 8.68 15.63
N ILE A 86 10.94 7.41 15.41
CA ILE A 86 9.71 6.95 14.74
C ILE A 86 8.72 6.43 15.79
N ASP A 87 7.47 6.91 15.73
CA ASP A 87 6.39 6.40 16.58
C ASP A 87 6.17 4.91 16.34
N ASP A 88 5.79 4.19 17.39
CA ASP A 88 5.37 2.79 17.28
C ASP A 88 4.11 2.67 16.43
N HIS A 89 4.16 1.73 15.51
CA HIS A 89 2.99 1.34 14.75
C HIS A 89 3.03 -0.18 14.45
N PRO A 90 1.94 -0.93 14.74
CA PRO A 90 1.92 -2.39 14.59
C PRO A 90 2.27 -2.90 13.19
N ASN A 91 1.95 -2.11 12.16
CA ASN A 91 2.27 -2.42 10.76
C ASN A 91 3.77 -2.30 10.44
N LEU A 92 4.57 -1.59 11.24
CA LEU A 92 6.00 -1.38 10.95
C LEU A 92 6.78 -2.69 10.92
N GLU A 93 6.49 -3.59 11.85
CA GLU A 93 7.17 -4.89 11.99
C GLU A 93 6.54 -6.02 11.17
N LYS A 94 5.64 -5.67 10.23
CA LYS A 94 4.88 -6.63 9.43
C LYS A 94 5.19 -6.49 7.94
N TYR A 95 5.01 -7.58 7.20
CA TYR A 95 4.93 -7.53 5.74
C TYR A 95 3.62 -6.88 5.31
N LYS A 96 3.68 -6.10 4.25
CA LYS A 96 2.55 -5.31 3.72
C LYS A 96 2.72 -5.09 2.23
N VAL A 97 1.68 -4.66 1.54
CA VAL A 97 1.82 -4.22 0.15
C VAL A 97 1.74 -2.70 0.09
N LEU A 98 2.75 -2.08 -0.49
CA LEU A 98 2.85 -0.63 -0.70
C LEU A 98 2.27 -0.26 -2.05
N LEU A 99 1.49 0.82 -2.09
CA LEU A 99 0.88 1.39 -3.28
C LEU A 99 0.99 2.92 -3.25
N PRO A 100 1.23 3.62 -4.37
CA PRO A 100 1.13 5.07 -4.40
C PRO A 100 -0.24 5.56 -3.92
N ALA A 101 -0.26 6.62 -3.12
CA ALA A 101 -1.48 7.24 -2.61
C ALA A 101 -2.34 7.85 -3.74
N SER A 102 -1.69 8.15 -4.88
CA SER A 102 -2.37 8.63 -6.09
C SER A 102 -1.83 7.91 -7.31
N ASN A 103 -2.71 7.52 -8.24
CA ASN A 103 -2.35 6.79 -9.45
C ASN A 103 -3.39 6.98 -10.54
N GLY A 104 -2.94 7.23 -11.76
CA GLY A 104 -3.76 7.27 -12.96
C GLY A 104 -4.83 8.35 -12.96
N SER A 105 -5.86 8.14 -13.77
CA SER A 105 -7.00 9.05 -13.97
C SER A 105 -8.25 8.67 -13.19
N GLY A 106 -8.32 7.45 -12.67
CA GLY A 106 -9.53 6.83 -12.12
C GLY A 106 -10.34 6.02 -13.14
N ALA A 107 -9.80 5.81 -14.33
CA ALA A 107 -10.46 4.97 -15.32
C ALA A 107 -10.59 3.52 -14.88
N ILE A 108 -11.69 2.87 -15.26
CA ILE A 108 -11.91 1.43 -14.96
C ILE A 108 -10.77 0.61 -15.54
N GLY A 109 -10.21 -0.28 -14.73
CA GLY A 109 -9.19 -1.23 -15.15
C GLY A 109 -7.82 -0.64 -15.45
N GLU A 110 -7.56 0.61 -15.05
CA GLU A 110 -6.22 1.20 -15.21
C GLU A 110 -5.15 0.40 -14.44
N VAL A 111 -3.93 0.44 -14.95
CA VAL A 111 -2.77 -0.16 -14.30
C VAL A 111 -2.40 0.62 -13.04
N LEU A 112 -2.28 -0.07 -11.91
CA LEU A 112 -1.78 0.55 -10.67
C LEU A 112 -0.25 0.68 -10.73
N SER A 113 0.26 1.88 -10.40
CA SER A 113 1.72 2.14 -10.47
C SER A 113 2.48 1.23 -9.53
N THR A 114 3.08 0.20 -10.08
CA THR A 114 4.05 -0.73 -9.47
C THR A 114 3.87 -0.93 -7.96
N PRO A 115 2.86 -1.69 -7.54
CA PRO A 115 2.73 -2.12 -6.14
C PRO A 115 3.89 -3.05 -5.79
N LEU A 116 4.32 -3.05 -4.52
CA LEU A 116 5.42 -3.90 -4.07
C LEU A 116 5.20 -4.40 -2.64
N VAL A 117 5.84 -5.51 -2.27
CA VAL A 117 5.88 -5.98 -0.90
C VAL A 117 6.84 -5.10 -0.10
N GLY A 118 6.34 -4.52 0.98
CA GLY A 118 7.13 -3.83 1.99
C GLY A 118 7.57 -4.82 3.08
N GLU A 119 8.87 -4.85 3.34
CA GLU A 119 9.49 -5.70 4.36
C GLU A 119 9.18 -5.16 5.78
N PRO A 120 9.35 -5.99 6.83
CA PRO A 120 9.40 -5.52 8.21
C PRO A 120 10.45 -4.42 8.39
N LEU A 121 10.18 -3.51 9.33
CA LEU A 121 11.00 -2.32 9.60
C LEU A 121 11.10 -1.33 8.43
N VAL A 122 10.22 -1.45 7.43
CA VAL A 122 10.09 -0.47 6.35
C VAL A 122 8.75 0.25 6.44
N GLY A 123 8.80 1.54 6.78
CA GLY A 123 7.69 2.48 6.69
C GLY A 123 7.68 3.21 5.34
N TYR A 124 6.85 4.24 5.22
CA TYR A 124 6.75 5.03 3.98
C TYR A 124 6.36 6.48 4.25
N THR A 125 6.70 7.36 3.31
CA THR A 125 6.26 8.75 3.28
C THR A 125 4.80 8.87 2.86
N GLN A 126 4.20 10.05 3.00
CA GLN A 126 2.84 10.34 2.55
C GLN A 126 2.60 10.15 1.04
N THR A 127 3.63 9.83 0.27
CA THR A 127 3.52 9.44 -1.15
C THR A 127 2.82 8.09 -1.32
N PHE A 128 2.82 7.26 -0.27
CA PHE A 128 2.32 5.87 -0.32
C PHE A 128 1.22 5.61 0.71
N ILE A 129 0.52 4.52 0.48
CA ILE A 129 -0.39 3.82 1.38
C ILE A 129 0.05 2.37 1.44
N SER A 130 -0.46 1.60 2.39
CA SER A 130 -0.23 0.15 2.41
C SER A 130 -1.48 -0.65 2.71
N PHE A 131 -1.42 -1.93 2.36
CA PHE A 131 -2.46 -2.90 2.66
C PHE A 131 -1.88 -4.10 3.39
N GLY A 132 -2.62 -4.58 4.38
CA GLY A 132 -2.26 -5.72 5.19
C GLY A 132 -1.19 -5.42 6.25
N ALA A 133 -1.05 -6.37 7.16
CA ALA A 133 -0.02 -6.42 8.20
C ALA A 133 0.19 -7.90 8.54
N PHE A 134 1.06 -8.58 7.78
CA PHE A 134 1.24 -10.01 7.82
C PHE A 134 2.54 -10.40 8.53
N ASP A 135 2.51 -11.50 9.25
CA ASP A 135 3.72 -12.12 9.81
C ASP A 135 4.48 -12.94 8.77
N ASN A 136 3.77 -13.37 7.72
CA ASN A 136 4.31 -14.22 6.67
C ASN A 136 4.45 -13.43 5.35
N LYS A 137 5.65 -13.45 4.77
CA LYS A 137 5.93 -12.78 3.48
C LYS A 137 5.04 -13.29 2.34
N LYS A 138 4.75 -14.61 2.31
CA LYS A 138 3.90 -15.20 1.27
C LYS A 138 2.49 -14.61 1.26
N GLU A 139 1.92 -14.33 2.42
CA GLU A 139 0.59 -13.69 2.49
C GLU A 139 0.60 -12.28 1.87
N ALA A 140 1.67 -11.52 2.09
CA ALA A 140 1.84 -10.23 1.44
C ALA A 140 2.08 -10.36 -0.08
N GLU A 141 2.81 -11.39 -0.53
CA GLU A 141 2.99 -11.70 -1.95
C GLU A 141 1.67 -12.11 -2.62
N TYR A 142 0.82 -12.87 -1.94
CA TYR A 142 -0.51 -13.25 -2.40
C TYR A 142 -1.44 -12.04 -2.49
N LEU A 143 -1.42 -11.17 -1.47
CA LEU A 143 -2.12 -9.90 -1.52
C LEU A 143 -1.62 -9.04 -2.70
N LEU A 144 -0.32 -9.01 -2.97
CA LEU A 144 0.25 -8.30 -4.12
C LEU A 144 -0.29 -8.85 -5.44
N LYS A 145 -0.37 -10.18 -5.60
CA LYS A 145 -1.00 -10.80 -6.77
C LYS A 145 -2.46 -10.39 -6.90
N TYR A 146 -3.22 -10.43 -5.80
CA TYR A 146 -4.63 -10.01 -5.79
C TYR A 146 -4.80 -8.56 -6.25
N ILE A 147 -3.97 -7.63 -5.76
CA ILE A 147 -4.00 -6.21 -6.16
C ILE A 147 -3.76 -6.05 -7.67
N LYS A 148 -2.96 -6.92 -8.27
CA LYS A 148 -2.66 -6.90 -9.70
C LYS A 148 -3.76 -7.54 -10.57
N THR A 149 -4.68 -8.33 -10.01
CA THR A 149 -5.75 -9.00 -10.79
C THR A 149 -6.62 -8.00 -11.54
N LYS A 150 -7.14 -8.42 -12.67
CA LYS A 150 -8.15 -7.66 -13.43
C LYS A 150 -9.44 -7.55 -12.63
N PHE A 151 -9.82 -8.61 -11.92
CA PHE A 151 -10.99 -8.64 -11.04
C PHE A 151 -10.95 -7.50 -10.01
N LEU A 152 -9.90 -7.42 -9.19
CA LEU A 152 -9.79 -6.38 -8.18
C LEU A 152 -9.83 -4.98 -8.80
N ARG A 153 -9.08 -4.76 -9.89
CA ARG A 153 -8.98 -3.44 -10.53
C ARG A 153 -10.30 -3.02 -11.20
N THR A 154 -11.09 -3.96 -11.67
CA THR A 154 -12.47 -3.70 -12.12
C THR A 154 -13.32 -3.25 -10.95
N MET A 155 -13.34 -4.01 -9.85
CA MET A 155 -14.10 -3.66 -8.65
C MET A 155 -13.68 -2.29 -8.08
N LEU A 156 -12.38 -2.01 -8.05
CA LEU A 156 -11.86 -0.70 -7.66
C LEU A 156 -12.38 0.41 -8.58
N GLY A 157 -12.36 0.18 -9.90
CA GLY A 157 -12.79 1.13 -10.92
C GLY A 157 -14.27 1.52 -10.82
N THR A 158 -15.13 0.68 -10.24
CA THR A 158 -16.56 1.01 -10.03
C THR A 158 -16.75 2.17 -9.04
N MET A 159 -15.79 2.40 -8.15
CA MET A 159 -15.86 3.44 -7.10
C MET A 159 -14.82 4.54 -7.27
N LYS A 160 -13.76 4.28 -8.03
CA LYS A 160 -12.66 5.22 -8.20
C LYS A 160 -12.95 6.19 -9.35
N VAL A 161 -13.34 7.41 -9.02
CA VAL A 161 -13.62 8.48 -10.00
C VAL A 161 -12.48 9.49 -10.13
N THR A 162 -11.38 9.32 -9.38
CA THR A 162 -10.21 10.22 -9.36
C THR A 162 -8.93 9.41 -9.21
N GLN A 163 -7.78 10.09 -9.34
CA GLN A 163 -6.45 9.46 -9.14
C GLN A 163 -6.17 8.99 -7.69
N HIS A 164 -7.02 9.32 -6.70
CA HIS A 164 -6.73 9.10 -5.29
C HIS A 164 -7.06 7.67 -4.83
N ASN A 165 -6.03 6.91 -4.43
CA ASN A 165 -6.15 5.58 -3.84
C ASN A 165 -6.28 5.59 -2.31
N GLN A 166 -6.05 6.74 -1.68
CA GLN A 166 -5.96 6.85 -0.21
C GLN A 166 -7.30 6.84 0.52
N SER A 167 -8.42 7.03 -0.19
CA SER A 167 -9.75 7.00 0.41
C SER A 167 -10.18 5.57 0.67
N LYS A 168 -10.62 5.27 1.91
CA LYS A 168 -11.23 3.98 2.25
C LYS A 168 -12.48 3.68 1.40
N GLU A 169 -13.17 4.72 0.96
CA GLU A 169 -14.41 4.62 0.21
C GLU A 169 -14.22 3.94 -1.15
N VAL A 170 -13.10 4.19 -1.84
CA VAL A 170 -12.86 3.58 -3.16
C VAL A 170 -12.60 2.07 -3.08
N TRP A 171 -12.21 1.55 -1.92
CA TRP A 171 -11.91 0.14 -1.70
C TRP A 171 -13.04 -0.65 -1.04
N LYS A 172 -14.16 0.00 -0.70
CA LYS A 172 -15.23 -0.63 0.07
C LYS A 172 -15.95 -1.78 -0.65
N ASN A 173 -16.02 -1.73 -1.97
CA ASN A 173 -16.69 -2.75 -2.80
C ASN A 173 -15.75 -3.89 -3.20
N VAL A 174 -14.44 -3.75 -2.98
CA VAL A 174 -13.47 -4.82 -3.23
C VAL A 174 -13.57 -5.82 -2.07
N PRO A 175 -13.80 -7.13 -2.33
CA PRO A 175 -13.86 -8.13 -1.27
C PRO A 175 -12.46 -8.49 -0.76
N ILE A 176 -12.30 -8.67 0.57
CA ILE A 176 -11.10 -9.31 1.12
C ILE A 176 -11.11 -10.79 0.73
N GLN A 177 -9.94 -11.31 0.39
CA GLN A 177 -9.70 -12.73 0.23
C GLN A 177 -8.96 -13.30 1.45
N ASP A 178 -8.96 -14.61 1.57
CA ASP A 178 -8.04 -15.33 2.45
C ASP A 178 -6.69 -15.48 1.71
N PHE A 179 -5.60 -15.02 2.34
CA PHE A 179 -4.24 -15.13 1.79
C PHE A 179 -3.42 -16.21 2.51
N THR A 180 -4.04 -16.98 3.40
CA THR A 180 -3.39 -18.09 4.10
C THR A 180 -3.35 -19.36 3.23
N ALA A 181 -2.70 -20.41 3.76
CA ALA A 181 -2.68 -21.72 3.11
C ALA A 181 -4.07 -22.40 3.02
N ASN A 182 -5.08 -21.89 3.75
CA ASN A 182 -6.44 -22.42 3.76
C ASN A 182 -7.35 -21.73 2.74
N SER A 183 -6.80 -20.83 1.91
CA SER A 183 -7.55 -20.10 0.88
C SER A 183 -8.22 -21.04 -0.12
N ASP A 184 -9.43 -20.68 -0.54
CA ASP A 184 -10.13 -21.29 -1.68
C ASP A 184 -9.58 -20.85 -3.05
N ILE A 185 -8.63 -19.90 -3.06
CA ILE A 185 -7.87 -19.45 -4.23
C ILE A 185 -6.46 -20.01 -4.15
N ASP A 186 -6.00 -20.65 -5.20
CA ASP A 186 -4.60 -21.08 -5.36
C ASP A 186 -3.73 -19.88 -5.77
N TRP A 187 -3.19 -19.17 -4.78
CA TRP A 187 -2.33 -18.02 -4.98
C TRP A 187 -0.95 -18.35 -5.59
N SER A 188 -0.58 -19.63 -5.70
CA SER A 188 0.68 -20.04 -6.36
C SER A 188 0.64 -19.81 -7.87
N GLN A 189 -0.56 -19.78 -8.44
CA GLN A 189 -0.81 -19.66 -9.88
C GLN A 189 -0.41 -18.27 -10.44
N SER A 190 -0.41 -18.17 -11.78
CA SER A 190 -0.29 -16.89 -12.48
C SER A 190 -1.45 -15.94 -12.15
N ILE A 191 -1.28 -14.64 -12.34
CA ILE A 191 -2.33 -13.65 -12.09
C ILE A 191 -3.56 -13.93 -12.95
N GLU A 192 -3.37 -14.34 -14.20
CA GLU A 192 -4.45 -14.73 -15.11
C GLU A 192 -5.26 -15.93 -14.57
N ASN A 193 -4.59 -16.98 -14.09
CA ASN A 193 -5.27 -18.13 -13.50
C ASN A 193 -5.97 -17.77 -12.18
N ILE A 194 -5.44 -16.82 -11.42
CA ILE A 194 -6.08 -16.28 -10.23
C ILE A 194 -7.35 -15.51 -10.62
N ASP A 195 -7.31 -14.70 -11.69
CA ASP A 195 -8.50 -14.02 -12.21
C ASP A 195 -9.61 -15.02 -12.57
N GLN A 196 -9.29 -16.14 -13.25
CA GLN A 196 -10.26 -17.18 -13.58
C GLN A 196 -10.88 -17.83 -12.34
N GLN A 197 -10.10 -18.07 -11.29
CA GLN A 197 -10.61 -18.59 -10.02
C GLN A 197 -11.56 -17.56 -9.34
N LEU A 198 -11.22 -16.28 -9.39
CA LEU A 198 -12.06 -15.21 -8.84
C LEU A 198 -13.36 -15.05 -9.64
N TYR A 199 -13.33 -15.10 -10.96
CA TYR A 199 -14.52 -15.06 -11.80
C TYR A 199 -15.49 -16.20 -11.45
N LYS A 200 -14.96 -17.41 -11.30
CA LYS A 200 -15.74 -18.57 -10.86
C LYS A 200 -16.30 -18.40 -9.45
N LYS A 201 -15.47 -17.96 -8.49
CA LYS A 201 -15.86 -17.76 -7.08
C LYS A 201 -17.02 -16.76 -6.95
N TYR A 202 -17.01 -15.70 -7.75
CA TYR A 202 -18.03 -14.66 -7.73
C TYR A 202 -19.15 -14.87 -8.76
N ASN A 203 -19.16 -16.02 -9.45
CA ASN A 203 -20.18 -16.40 -10.44
C ASN A 203 -20.40 -15.32 -11.51
N LEU A 204 -19.32 -14.76 -12.04
CA LEU A 204 -19.40 -13.79 -13.13
C LEU A 204 -19.98 -14.48 -14.38
N SER A 205 -20.89 -13.77 -15.07
CA SER A 205 -21.39 -14.18 -16.37
C SER A 205 -20.31 -14.06 -17.44
N GLN A 206 -20.48 -14.75 -18.58
CA GLN A 206 -19.54 -14.66 -19.69
C GLN A 206 -19.41 -13.22 -20.21
N ASP A 207 -20.50 -12.46 -20.29
CA ASP A 207 -20.47 -11.05 -20.72
C ASP A 207 -19.66 -10.15 -19.78
N GLU A 208 -19.72 -10.39 -18.45
CA GLU A 208 -18.90 -9.68 -17.47
C GLU A 208 -17.42 -10.04 -17.60
N ILE A 209 -17.12 -11.32 -17.82
CA ILE A 209 -15.74 -11.79 -18.07
C ILE A 209 -15.20 -11.15 -19.33
N ASP A 210 -15.92 -11.19 -20.44
CA ASP A 210 -15.51 -10.62 -21.73
C ASP A 210 -15.30 -9.10 -21.62
N PHE A 211 -16.15 -8.41 -20.85
CA PHE A 211 -15.94 -7.00 -20.54
C PHE A 211 -14.61 -6.76 -19.80
N ILE A 212 -14.37 -7.50 -18.72
CA ILE A 212 -13.14 -7.38 -17.90
C ILE A 212 -11.92 -7.68 -18.77
N GLU A 213 -11.94 -8.80 -19.50
CA GLU A 213 -10.80 -9.23 -20.32
C GLU A 213 -10.47 -8.23 -21.45
N SER A 214 -11.49 -7.61 -22.04
CA SER A 214 -11.31 -6.63 -23.12
C SER A 214 -10.91 -5.23 -22.64
N LYS A 215 -11.33 -4.81 -21.44
CA LYS A 215 -11.15 -3.42 -20.95
C LYS A 215 -10.01 -3.24 -19.96
N VAL A 216 -9.65 -4.31 -19.24
CA VAL A 216 -8.66 -4.24 -18.17
C VAL A 216 -7.32 -4.81 -18.65
N ARG A 217 -6.28 -3.97 -18.66
CA ARG A 217 -4.93 -4.40 -19.08
C ARG A 217 -4.33 -5.37 -18.05
N ALA A 218 -3.57 -6.36 -18.53
CA ALA A 218 -2.80 -7.21 -17.63
C ALA A 218 -1.75 -6.41 -16.83
N MET A 219 -1.40 -6.91 -15.65
CA MET A 219 -0.28 -6.45 -14.83
C MET A 219 0.56 -7.67 -14.45
N ASP A 220 1.85 -7.62 -14.75
CA ASP A 220 2.84 -8.64 -14.38
C ASP A 220 3.36 -8.43 -12.96
#